data_f56da078d5e44bd4e1166dd536554d33
#
_entry.id   f56da078d5e44bd4e1166dd536554d33
#
_cell.length_a   1.000
_cell.length_b   1.000
_cell.length_c   1.000
_cell.angle_alpha   90.00
_cell.angle_beta   90.00
_cell.angle_gamma   90.00
#
_symmetry.space_group_name_H-M   'P 1'
#
loop_
_entity.id
_entity.type
_entity.pdbx_description
1 polymer ?
#
loop_
_entity_poly.entity_id
_entity_poly.type
_entity_poly.pdbx_seq_one_letter_code
_entity_poly.pdbx_strand_id
1 'polypeptide(L)'
;MSLPIPAPRADGYSASTETPLYWRDDGPASAAPVVLLHGGPGAHHDYLYPQMLALATSHRLLTYDQRGGGRSRTVDAAPIVWQTHTQDLGAIVTEFGVVPPTLVGYSWGALLAMLYALESLKGLLPRPERLVLISPAPITRAWREEFESELATRLGAPEIRGLREELAQSGLRERDLVAFRQRSFELSVAGYFANPRLASGLTPFRVLQRVQQSVWDSLGEFDLRAPLAALARAIRLPVLVVHGAEDPIPLASSQAAADALHAELIVLPNCGHVPYVEQPTLLFEALSRFLAS
;
A
#
# COMPACT_ATOMS: atom_id res chain seq x y z
N MET A 1 -11.89 -5.39 18.16
CA MET A 1 -11.65 -3.93 18.26
C MET A 1 -10.31 -3.65 17.62
N SER A 2 -10.25 -2.72 16.66
CA SER A 2 -8.97 -2.26 16.13
C SER A 2 -8.13 -1.67 17.27
N LEU A 3 -6.83 -1.95 17.27
CA LEU A 3 -5.91 -1.38 18.25
C LEU A 3 -5.83 0.14 18.03
N PRO A 4 -5.73 0.94 19.10
CA PRO A 4 -5.60 2.39 18.94
C PRO A 4 -4.29 2.72 18.24
N ILE A 5 -4.36 3.66 17.29
CA ILE A 5 -3.16 4.19 16.63
C ILE A 5 -2.49 5.18 17.58
N PRO A 6 -1.23 4.96 17.99
CA PRO A 6 -0.50 5.88 18.88
C PRO A 6 -0.37 7.27 18.23
N ALA A 7 -0.21 8.31 19.06
CA ALA A 7 0.12 9.63 18.56
C ALA A 7 1.48 9.62 17.83
N PRO A 8 1.64 10.36 16.72
CA PRO A 8 2.91 10.47 16.03
C PRO A 8 3.91 11.31 16.82
N ARG A 9 5.18 11.24 16.46
CA ARG A 9 6.20 12.18 16.91
C ARG A 9 5.91 13.58 16.39
N ALA A 10 5.50 13.71 15.14
CA ALA A 10 5.05 14.93 14.49
C ALA A 10 4.07 14.62 13.36
N ASP A 11 3.17 15.54 13.08
CA ASP A 11 2.27 15.48 11.93
C ASP A 11 1.89 16.88 11.46
N GLY A 12 1.33 16.98 10.26
CA GLY A 12 0.92 18.24 9.67
C GLY A 12 0.58 18.13 8.20
N TYR A 13 0.73 19.23 7.49
CA TYR A 13 0.50 19.30 6.05
C TYR A 13 1.76 19.76 5.33
N SER A 14 2.03 19.18 4.15
CA SER A 14 3.16 19.58 3.30
C SER A 14 3.03 21.01 2.81
N ALA A 15 4.17 21.67 2.64
CA ALA A 15 4.28 23.03 2.10
C ALA A 15 4.74 23.03 0.63
N SER A 16 5.38 21.96 0.16
CA SER A 16 5.99 21.86 -1.16
C SER A 16 5.09 21.30 -2.24
N THR A 17 3.92 20.77 -1.88
CA THR A 17 2.95 20.19 -2.82
C THR A 17 1.86 21.18 -3.17
N GLU A 18 1.38 21.17 -4.42
CA GLU A 18 0.30 22.03 -4.90
C GLU A 18 -0.96 21.91 -4.03
N THR A 19 -1.35 20.68 -3.68
CA THR A 19 -2.37 20.40 -2.67
C THR A 19 -1.65 19.99 -1.40
N PRO A 20 -1.90 20.63 -0.24
CA PRO A 20 -1.31 20.24 1.02
C PRO A 20 -1.64 18.77 1.35
N LEU A 21 -0.63 17.93 1.54
CA LEU A 21 -0.78 16.52 1.87
C LEU A 21 -0.53 16.33 3.36
N TYR A 22 -1.47 15.66 4.02
CA TYR A 22 -1.29 15.29 5.41
C TYR A 22 -0.17 14.26 5.53
N TRP A 23 0.79 14.55 6.39
CA TRP A 23 1.92 13.66 6.70
C TRP A 23 2.00 13.33 8.17
N ARG A 24 2.65 12.23 8.47
CA ARG A 24 2.93 11.72 9.81
C ARG A 24 4.36 11.20 9.86
N ASP A 25 5.06 11.51 10.96
CA ASP A 25 6.45 11.14 11.21
C ASP A 25 6.54 10.42 12.56
N ASP A 26 7.01 9.19 12.55
CA ASP A 26 7.14 8.30 13.71
C ASP A 26 8.57 7.84 13.90
N GLY A 27 8.88 7.32 15.09
CA GLY A 27 10.19 6.79 15.43
C GLY A 27 11.27 7.84 15.75
N PRO A 28 12.53 7.40 15.93
CA PRO A 28 13.63 8.29 16.32
C PRO A 28 13.99 9.23 15.16
N ALA A 29 14.05 10.54 15.42
CA ALA A 29 14.37 11.56 14.42
C ALA A 29 15.76 11.38 13.76
N SER A 30 16.71 10.78 14.51
CA SER A 30 18.09 10.54 14.05
C SER A 30 18.27 9.19 13.33
N ALA A 31 17.26 8.33 13.31
CA ALA A 31 17.33 7.06 12.62
C ALA A 31 17.24 7.23 11.09
N ALA A 32 17.72 6.23 10.35
CA ALA A 32 17.62 6.22 8.90
C ALA A 32 16.15 6.35 8.45
N PRO A 33 15.84 7.29 7.53
CA PRO A 33 14.46 7.54 7.15
C PRO A 33 13.95 6.50 6.16
N VAL A 34 12.69 6.12 6.34
CA VAL A 34 11.91 5.26 5.43
C VAL A 34 10.60 5.95 5.11
N VAL A 35 10.22 5.98 3.84
CA VAL A 35 8.90 6.47 3.42
C VAL A 35 7.96 5.30 3.19
N LEU A 36 6.88 5.24 3.95
CA LEU A 36 5.85 4.20 3.82
C LEU A 36 4.70 4.71 2.94
N LEU A 37 4.45 4.01 1.84
CA LEU A 37 3.43 4.33 0.85
C LEU A 37 2.23 3.40 1.01
N HIS A 38 1.07 3.95 1.34
CA HIS A 38 -0.17 3.18 1.48
C HIS A 38 -0.73 2.72 0.14
N GLY A 39 -1.53 1.66 0.18
CA GLY A 39 -2.22 1.10 -0.98
C GLY A 39 -3.51 1.82 -1.35
N GLY A 40 -4.22 1.27 -2.36
CA GLY A 40 -5.54 1.67 -2.85
C GLY A 40 -5.60 3.15 -3.19
N PRO A 41 -5.29 3.65 -4.40
CA PRO A 41 -5.36 5.09 -4.62
C PRO A 41 -6.70 5.63 -4.13
N GLY A 42 -6.68 6.78 -3.40
CA GLY A 42 -7.87 7.32 -2.73
C GLY A 42 -8.16 6.78 -1.33
N ALA A 43 -7.31 5.89 -0.78
CA ALA A 43 -7.32 5.50 0.64
C ALA A 43 -6.47 6.47 1.50
N HIS A 44 -6.05 6.05 2.68
CA HIS A 44 -5.20 6.79 3.61
C HIS A 44 -4.31 5.82 4.40
N HIS A 45 -3.25 6.34 5.07
CA HIS A 45 -2.26 5.49 5.72
C HIS A 45 -2.75 4.82 7.02
N ASP A 46 -3.78 5.32 7.70
CA ASP A 46 -4.19 4.82 9.03
C ASP A 46 -4.45 3.31 9.06
N TYR A 47 -4.88 2.70 7.96
CA TYR A 47 -5.16 1.26 7.92
C TYR A 47 -3.91 0.38 7.95
N LEU A 48 -2.74 0.95 7.74
CA LEU A 48 -1.46 0.27 7.92
C LEU A 48 -1.06 0.20 9.39
N TYR A 49 -1.74 0.96 10.25
CA TYR A 49 -1.43 1.08 11.66
C TYR A 49 -2.41 0.32 12.56
N PRO A 50 -1.94 -0.12 13.75
CA PRO A 50 -0.61 0.15 14.32
C PRO A 50 0.52 -0.77 13.82
N GLN A 51 0.22 -1.80 13.01
CA GLN A 51 1.17 -2.88 12.70
C GLN A 51 2.46 -2.37 12.05
N MET A 52 2.37 -1.48 11.06
CA MET A 52 3.54 -0.96 10.35
C MET A 52 4.40 -0.02 11.18
N LEU A 53 3.94 0.40 12.39
CA LEU A 53 4.78 1.10 13.36
C LEU A 53 5.93 0.25 13.90
N ALA A 54 5.93 -1.07 13.65
CA ALA A 54 7.10 -1.90 13.92
C ALA A 54 8.37 -1.37 13.22
N LEU A 55 8.25 -0.73 12.05
CA LEU A 55 9.37 -0.08 11.36
C LEU A 55 9.90 1.14 12.13
N ALA A 56 9.04 1.83 12.85
CA ALA A 56 9.39 3.02 13.63
C ALA A 56 10.22 2.72 14.88
N THR A 57 10.43 1.43 15.24
CA THR A 57 11.31 1.04 16.34
C THR A 57 12.79 1.27 16.01
N SER A 58 13.17 1.20 14.74
CA SER A 58 14.56 1.32 14.25
C SER A 58 14.77 2.36 13.16
N HIS A 59 13.70 2.89 12.58
CA HIS A 59 13.76 3.87 11.50
C HIS A 59 12.91 5.12 11.81
N ARG A 60 13.25 6.23 11.21
CA ARG A 60 12.35 7.37 11.10
C ARG A 60 11.34 7.04 10.01
N LEU A 61 10.08 6.83 10.38
CA LEU A 61 9.02 6.40 9.49
C LEU A 61 8.18 7.60 9.07
N LEU A 62 8.33 8.04 7.83
CA LEU A 62 7.52 9.08 7.22
C LEU A 62 6.39 8.41 6.41
N THR A 63 5.14 8.80 6.70
CA THR A 63 3.97 8.43 5.91
C THR A 63 3.18 9.67 5.54
N TYR A 64 2.42 9.60 4.46
CA TYR A 64 1.50 10.67 4.09
C TYR A 64 0.24 10.10 3.45
N ASP A 65 -0.88 10.80 3.58
CA ASP A 65 -2.07 10.51 2.80
C ASP A 65 -1.85 11.00 1.38
N GLN A 66 -1.89 10.10 0.42
CA GLN A 66 -1.75 10.45 -1.00
C GLN A 66 -2.90 11.35 -1.44
N ARG A 67 -2.63 12.24 -2.43
CA ARG A 67 -3.60 13.22 -2.94
C ARG A 67 -4.96 12.59 -3.23
N GLY A 68 -6.01 13.25 -2.76
CA GLY A 68 -7.39 12.80 -2.90
C GLY A 68 -7.85 11.77 -1.87
N GLY A 69 -6.97 11.24 -1.02
CA GLY A 69 -7.29 10.30 0.04
C GLY A 69 -7.27 10.90 1.45
N GLY A 70 -7.90 10.25 2.40
CA GLY A 70 -7.83 10.57 3.83
C GLY A 70 -8.01 12.04 4.18
N ARG A 71 -6.95 12.65 4.74
CA ARG A 71 -6.87 14.05 5.12
C ARG A 71 -6.34 14.96 3.99
N SER A 72 -5.79 14.37 2.91
CA SER A 72 -5.25 15.06 1.72
C SER A 72 -6.32 15.24 0.64
N ARG A 73 -7.49 15.76 1.04
CA ARG A 73 -8.62 15.95 0.13
C ARG A 73 -8.36 17.10 -0.82
N THR A 74 -8.77 16.95 -2.08
CA THR A 74 -8.80 18.01 -3.06
C THR A 74 -10.21 18.58 -3.18
N VAL A 75 -10.31 19.89 -3.31
CA VAL A 75 -11.58 20.56 -3.68
C VAL A 75 -11.76 20.59 -5.19
N ASP A 76 -10.69 20.40 -5.94
CA ASP A 76 -10.70 20.37 -7.39
C ASP A 76 -11.33 19.06 -7.91
N ALA A 77 -12.12 19.19 -8.98
CA ALA A 77 -12.71 18.09 -9.71
C ALA A 77 -11.77 17.51 -10.78
N ALA A 78 -10.59 18.09 -11.00
CA ALA A 78 -9.62 17.61 -11.96
C ALA A 78 -9.24 16.16 -11.71
N PRO A 79 -9.06 15.35 -12.77
CA PRO A 79 -8.61 13.98 -12.62
C PRO A 79 -7.25 13.90 -11.94
N ILE A 80 -7.13 13.05 -10.93
CA ILE A 80 -5.84 12.72 -10.31
C ILE A 80 -5.27 11.55 -11.10
N VAL A 81 -4.07 11.73 -11.64
CA VAL A 81 -3.38 10.73 -12.46
C VAL A 81 -2.17 10.15 -11.71
N TRP A 82 -1.65 9.01 -12.14
CA TRP A 82 -0.52 8.37 -11.46
C TRP A 82 0.74 9.27 -11.43
N GLN A 83 0.95 10.09 -12.46
CA GLN A 83 2.06 11.07 -12.49
C GLN A 83 1.96 12.11 -11.38
N THR A 84 0.74 12.53 -11.03
CA THR A 84 0.51 13.43 -9.90
C THR A 84 1.06 12.82 -8.60
N HIS A 85 0.80 11.52 -8.36
CA HIS A 85 1.31 10.84 -7.17
C HIS A 85 2.84 10.69 -7.16
N THR A 86 3.49 10.47 -8.32
CA THR A 86 4.96 10.42 -8.37
C THR A 86 5.59 11.79 -8.12
N GLN A 87 4.98 12.87 -8.63
CA GLN A 87 5.42 14.25 -8.38
C GLN A 87 5.24 14.63 -6.91
N ASP A 88 4.08 14.32 -6.32
CA ASP A 88 3.82 14.53 -4.90
C ASP A 88 4.84 13.80 -4.02
N LEU A 89 5.14 12.55 -4.33
CA LEU A 89 6.17 11.78 -3.61
C LEU A 89 7.54 12.45 -3.72
N GLY A 90 7.91 12.94 -4.91
CA GLY A 90 9.16 13.69 -5.12
C GLY A 90 9.25 14.96 -4.28
N ALA A 91 8.14 15.70 -4.17
CA ALA A 91 8.05 16.90 -3.32
C ALA A 91 8.17 16.53 -1.83
N ILE A 92 7.44 15.51 -1.36
CA ILE A 92 7.49 15.01 0.01
C ILE A 92 8.91 14.57 0.41
N VAL A 93 9.56 13.71 -0.36
CA VAL A 93 10.92 13.24 0.00
C VAL A 93 11.93 14.38 0.05
N THR A 94 11.75 15.39 -0.79
CA THR A 94 12.61 16.58 -0.82
C THR A 94 12.35 17.49 0.38
N GLU A 95 11.08 17.78 0.68
CA GLU A 95 10.67 18.63 1.82
C GLU A 95 11.17 18.09 3.16
N PHE A 96 11.09 16.75 3.34
CA PHE A 96 11.48 16.10 4.59
C PHE A 96 12.94 15.64 4.65
N GLY A 97 13.74 15.98 3.64
CA GLY A 97 15.16 15.65 3.59
C GLY A 97 15.44 14.14 3.49
N VAL A 98 14.51 13.38 2.92
CA VAL A 98 14.64 11.92 2.72
C VAL A 98 15.17 11.66 1.31
N VAL A 99 16.43 12.08 1.05
CA VAL A 99 17.06 11.98 -0.26
C VAL A 99 18.46 11.40 -0.11
N PRO A 100 18.79 10.29 -0.77
CA PRO A 100 17.93 9.43 -1.60
C PRO A 100 16.87 8.65 -0.78
N PRO A 101 15.64 8.49 -1.26
CA PRO A 101 14.59 7.86 -0.47
C PRO A 101 14.70 6.32 -0.46
N THR A 102 14.52 5.72 0.74
CA THR A 102 14.15 4.33 0.89
C THR A 102 12.62 4.24 0.94
N LEU A 103 12.01 3.56 -0.05
CA LEU A 103 10.57 3.46 -0.21
C LEU A 103 10.06 2.08 0.19
N VAL A 104 9.11 2.03 1.10
CA VAL A 104 8.37 0.83 1.47
C VAL A 104 6.93 1.02 1.00
N GLY A 105 6.54 0.32 -0.05
CA GLY A 105 5.20 0.42 -0.63
C GLY A 105 4.36 -0.82 -0.36
N TYR A 106 3.09 -0.63 -0.03
CA TYR A 106 2.10 -1.69 0.08
C TYR A 106 1.06 -1.58 -1.04
N SER A 107 0.80 -2.69 -1.74
CA SER A 107 -0.22 -2.77 -2.79
C SER A 107 -0.03 -1.70 -3.88
N TRP A 108 -0.97 -0.79 -4.07
CA TRP A 108 -0.80 0.39 -4.93
C TRP A 108 0.43 1.22 -4.55
N GLY A 109 0.74 1.38 -3.26
CA GLY A 109 1.95 2.08 -2.82
C GLY A 109 3.24 1.44 -3.33
N ALA A 110 3.25 0.11 -3.51
CA ALA A 110 4.36 -0.60 -4.14
C ALA A 110 4.44 -0.34 -5.65
N LEU A 111 3.30 -0.30 -6.34
CA LEU A 111 3.25 0.11 -7.75
C LEU A 111 3.70 1.58 -7.91
N LEU A 112 3.26 2.46 -7.01
CA LEU A 112 3.70 3.87 -6.99
C LEU A 112 5.22 3.98 -6.80
N ALA A 113 5.83 3.17 -5.93
CA ALA A 113 7.29 3.14 -5.75
C ALA A 113 8.02 2.72 -7.03
N MET A 114 7.50 1.73 -7.76
CA MET A 114 8.04 1.32 -9.07
C MET A 114 7.89 2.42 -10.13
N LEU A 115 6.72 3.03 -10.24
CA LEU A 115 6.47 4.16 -11.16
C LEU A 115 7.36 5.35 -10.84
N TYR A 116 7.54 5.66 -9.55
CA TYR A 116 8.46 6.72 -9.10
C TYR A 116 9.90 6.44 -9.51
N ALA A 117 10.37 5.19 -9.32
CA ALA A 117 11.72 4.80 -9.72
C ALA A 117 11.93 4.94 -11.24
N LEU A 118 10.92 4.59 -12.05
CA LEU A 118 10.95 4.79 -13.50
C LEU A 118 11.01 6.28 -13.87
N GLU A 119 10.18 7.12 -13.26
CA GLU A 119 10.18 8.57 -13.49
C GLU A 119 11.49 9.23 -13.05
N SER A 120 12.15 8.73 -11.99
CA SER A 120 13.42 9.25 -11.51
C SER A 120 14.56 9.12 -12.53
N LEU A 121 14.47 8.18 -13.49
CA LEU A 121 15.44 8.07 -14.59
C LEU A 121 15.42 9.29 -15.52
N LYS A 122 14.32 10.04 -15.56
CA LYS A 122 14.21 11.28 -16.36
C LYS A 122 14.97 12.45 -15.72
N GLY A 123 15.52 12.28 -14.52
CA GLY A 123 16.36 13.27 -13.84
C GLY A 123 15.59 14.39 -13.13
N LEU A 124 14.27 14.32 -13.07
CA LEU A 124 13.41 15.33 -12.44
C LEU A 124 13.05 14.99 -10.98
N LEU A 125 13.21 13.74 -10.58
CA LEU A 125 12.92 13.25 -9.24
C LEU A 125 14.18 12.63 -8.62
N PRO A 126 14.35 12.73 -7.28
CA PRO A 126 15.43 12.03 -6.58
C PRO A 126 15.36 10.53 -6.82
N ARG A 127 16.48 9.90 -7.17
CA ARG A 127 16.52 8.45 -7.35
C ARG A 127 16.35 7.74 -6.02
N PRO A 128 15.52 6.66 -5.95
CA PRO A 128 15.41 5.88 -4.74
C PRO A 128 16.72 5.12 -4.46
N GLU A 129 17.02 4.94 -3.17
CA GLU A 129 18.13 4.14 -2.68
C GLU A 129 17.76 2.66 -2.61
N ARG A 130 16.55 2.36 -2.15
CA ARG A 130 16.00 1.01 -1.96
C ARG A 130 14.50 0.98 -2.17
N LEU A 131 13.97 -0.16 -2.60
CA LEU A 131 12.53 -0.43 -2.67
C LEU A 131 12.18 -1.69 -1.88
N VAL A 132 11.12 -1.59 -1.06
CA VAL A 132 10.42 -2.74 -0.50
C VAL A 132 9.00 -2.74 -1.06
N LEU A 133 8.62 -3.79 -1.75
CA LEU A 133 7.35 -3.95 -2.45
C LEU A 133 6.53 -5.03 -1.75
N ILE A 134 5.59 -4.62 -0.91
CA ILE A 134 4.75 -5.53 -0.11
C ILE A 134 3.43 -5.75 -0.86
N SER A 135 3.13 -7.01 -1.22
CA SER A 135 1.93 -7.40 -1.97
C SER A 135 1.66 -6.40 -3.11
N PRO A 136 2.62 -6.17 -4.05
CA PRO A 136 2.52 -5.10 -5.02
C PRO A 136 1.28 -5.26 -5.89
N ALA A 137 0.61 -4.14 -6.19
CA ALA A 137 -0.47 -4.12 -7.17
C ALA A 137 0.05 -4.62 -8.54
N PRO A 138 -0.83 -5.21 -9.37
CA PRO A 138 -0.44 -5.83 -10.64
C PRO A 138 0.34 -4.90 -11.55
N ILE A 139 1.42 -5.41 -12.15
CA ILE A 139 2.31 -4.64 -13.04
C ILE A 139 1.89 -4.67 -14.52
N THR A 140 0.77 -5.35 -14.83
CA THR A 140 0.15 -5.33 -16.16
C THR A 140 -1.36 -5.18 -16.05
N ARG A 141 -1.99 -4.68 -17.11
CA ARG A 141 -3.45 -4.59 -17.21
C ARG A 141 -4.12 -5.97 -17.10
N ALA A 142 -3.57 -6.99 -17.76
CA ALA A 142 -4.13 -8.34 -17.76
C ALA A 142 -4.17 -8.94 -16.34
N TRP A 143 -3.08 -8.82 -15.57
CA TRP A 143 -3.07 -9.31 -14.19
C TRP A 143 -3.96 -8.49 -13.26
N ARG A 144 -4.20 -7.23 -13.59
CA ARG A 144 -5.18 -6.44 -12.86
C ARG A 144 -6.60 -6.98 -13.05
N GLU A 145 -6.98 -7.30 -14.27
CA GLU A 145 -8.29 -7.89 -14.58
C GLU A 145 -8.46 -9.26 -13.92
N GLU A 146 -7.41 -10.08 -13.92
CA GLU A 146 -7.38 -11.36 -13.21
C GLU A 146 -7.59 -11.17 -11.70
N PHE A 147 -6.87 -10.22 -11.10
CA PHE A 147 -7.03 -9.86 -9.68
C PHE A 147 -8.46 -9.41 -9.35
N GLU A 148 -9.06 -8.54 -10.16
CA GLU A 148 -10.42 -8.02 -9.93
C GLU A 148 -11.45 -9.16 -10.01
N SER A 149 -11.29 -10.10 -10.95
CA SER A 149 -12.11 -11.29 -11.08
C SER A 149 -11.97 -12.25 -9.89
N GLU A 150 -10.74 -12.52 -9.48
CA GLU A 150 -10.45 -13.40 -8.34
C GLU A 150 -11.00 -12.80 -7.03
N LEU A 151 -10.78 -11.51 -6.78
CA LEU A 151 -11.31 -10.85 -5.60
C LEU A 151 -12.85 -10.88 -5.57
N ALA A 152 -13.51 -10.64 -6.71
CA ALA A 152 -14.97 -10.75 -6.80
C ALA A 152 -15.45 -12.16 -6.48
N THR A 153 -14.76 -13.19 -6.98
CA THR A 153 -15.04 -14.60 -6.71
C THR A 153 -14.93 -14.90 -5.21
N ARG A 154 -13.84 -14.49 -4.56
CA ARG A 154 -13.63 -14.69 -3.11
C ARG A 154 -14.68 -13.97 -2.28
N LEU A 155 -15.01 -12.72 -2.60
CA LEU A 155 -16.05 -11.96 -1.90
C LEU A 155 -17.45 -12.55 -2.09
N GLY A 156 -17.69 -13.31 -3.16
CA GLY A 156 -18.89 -14.08 -3.43
C GLY A 156 -18.88 -15.50 -2.85
N ALA A 157 -17.81 -15.95 -2.20
CA ALA A 157 -17.70 -17.30 -1.65
C ALA A 157 -18.81 -17.61 -0.62
N PRO A 158 -19.30 -18.89 -0.54
CA PRO A 158 -20.38 -19.27 0.36
C PRO A 158 -20.13 -18.90 1.82
N GLU A 159 -18.88 -19.01 2.29
CA GLU A 159 -18.50 -18.65 3.66
C GLU A 159 -18.74 -17.15 3.93
N ILE A 160 -18.25 -16.26 3.06
CA ILE A 160 -18.42 -14.81 3.23
C ILE A 160 -19.90 -14.41 3.09
N ARG A 161 -20.65 -15.05 2.19
CA ARG A 161 -22.10 -14.84 2.06
C ARG A 161 -22.82 -15.23 3.35
N GLY A 162 -22.54 -16.41 3.90
CA GLY A 162 -23.11 -16.87 5.16
C GLY A 162 -22.85 -15.88 6.31
N LEU A 163 -21.62 -15.40 6.44
CA LEU A 163 -21.26 -14.38 7.45
C LEU A 163 -22.02 -13.06 7.26
N ARG A 164 -22.29 -12.64 6.01
CA ARG A 164 -23.12 -11.45 5.73
C ARG A 164 -24.59 -11.67 6.10
N GLU A 165 -25.14 -12.85 5.83
CA GLU A 165 -26.50 -13.22 6.21
C GLU A 165 -26.65 -13.29 7.74
N GLU A 166 -25.70 -13.91 8.44
CA GLU A 166 -25.63 -13.94 9.91
C GLU A 166 -25.60 -12.51 10.49
N LEU A 167 -24.78 -11.62 9.92
CA LEU A 167 -24.71 -10.22 10.35
C LEU A 167 -26.06 -9.51 10.13
N ALA A 168 -26.69 -9.72 8.98
CA ALA A 168 -27.98 -9.10 8.65
C ALA A 168 -29.10 -9.53 9.62
N GLN A 169 -29.08 -10.81 10.08
CA GLN A 169 -30.06 -11.39 10.98
C GLN A 169 -29.74 -11.16 12.47
N SER A 170 -28.52 -10.71 12.78
CA SER A 170 -28.03 -10.60 14.16
C SER A 170 -28.75 -9.56 15.03
N GLY A 171 -29.50 -8.62 14.44
CA GLY A 171 -30.05 -7.43 15.15
C GLY A 171 -28.94 -6.48 15.67
N LEU A 172 -27.70 -6.64 15.22
CA LEU A 172 -26.59 -5.80 15.66
C LEU A 172 -26.72 -4.35 15.18
N ARG A 173 -27.32 -4.17 14.01
CA ARG A 173 -27.54 -2.84 13.42
C ARG A 173 -28.37 -1.91 14.31
N GLU A 174 -29.38 -2.48 14.98
CA GLU A 174 -30.30 -1.78 15.88
C GLU A 174 -29.73 -1.59 17.28
N ARG A 175 -28.93 -2.58 17.75
CA ARG A 175 -28.39 -2.58 19.11
C ARG A 175 -27.08 -1.83 19.23
N ASP A 176 -26.18 -1.96 18.22
CA ASP A 176 -24.87 -1.34 18.19
C ASP A 176 -24.44 -1.06 16.75
N LEU A 177 -24.76 0.14 16.27
CA LEU A 177 -24.44 0.57 14.91
C LEU A 177 -22.92 0.64 14.64
N VAL A 178 -22.12 0.91 15.69
CA VAL A 178 -20.64 0.99 15.53
C VAL A 178 -20.10 -0.40 15.28
N ALA A 179 -20.47 -1.38 16.10
CA ALA A 179 -20.07 -2.77 15.89
C ALA A 179 -20.58 -3.33 14.56
N PHE A 180 -21.82 -2.99 14.16
CA PHE A 180 -22.36 -3.38 12.85
C PHE A 180 -21.52 -2.83 11.69
N ARG A 181 -21.15 -1.55 11.74
CA ARG A 181 -20.32 -0.93 10.70
C ARG A 181 -18.91 -1.54 10.65
N GLN A 182 -18.32 -1.81 11.82
CA GLN A 182 -17.03 -2.50 11.92
C GLN A 182 -17.12 -3.88 11.25
N ARG A 183 -18.11 -4.69 11.60
CA ARG A 183 -18.29 -6.02 11.03
C ARG A 183 -18.59 -5.99 9.52
N SER A 184 -19.38 -5.02 9.08
CA SER A 184 -19.65 -4.81 7.64
C SER A 184 -18.38 -4.48 6.87
N PHE A 185 -17.50 -3.65 7.44
CA PHE A 185 -16.19 -3.35 6.85
C PHE A 185 -15.33 -4.63 6.76
N GLU A 186 -15.20 -5.39 7.85
CA GLU A 186 -14.43 -6.65 7.88
C GLU A 186 -14.88 -7.60 6.76
N LEU A 187 -16.18 -7.77 6.57
CA LEU A 187 -16.74 -8.60 5.50
C LEU A 187 -16.54 -8.02 4.09
N SER A 188 -16.38 -6.70 3.97
CA SER A 188 -16.11 -6.06 2.68
C SER A 188 -14.68 -6.28 2.20
N VAL A 189 -13.76 -6.52 3.12
CA VAL A 189 -12.33 -6.75 2.82
C VAL A 189 -11.91 -8.21 3.00
N ALA A 190 -12.82 -9.08 3.41
CA ALA A 190 -12.54 -10.48 3.76
C ALA A 190 -11.88 -11.29 2.61
N GLY A 191 -12.21 -10.96 1.35
CA GLY A 191 -11.63 -11.63 0.18
C GLY A 191 -10.14 -11.34 -0.06
N TYR A 192 -9.57 -10.35 0.61
CA TYR A 192 -8.13 -10.07 0.58
C TYR A 192 -7.31 -11.01 1.47
N PHE A 193 -7.93 -11.70 2.42
CA PHE A 193 -7.27 -12.53 3.41
C PHE A 193 -7.27 -14.00 3.00
N ALA A 194 -6.19 -14.71 3.33
CA ALA A 194 -6.16 -16.17 3.30
C ALA A 194 -7.18 -16.75 4.31
N ASN A 195 -7.23 -16.15 5.51
CA ASN A 195 -8.27 -16.43 6.48
C ASN A 195 -9.17 -15.20 6.67
N PRO A 196 -10.42 -15.21 6.14
CA PRO A 196 -11.36 -14.09 6.22
C PRO A 196 -11.61 -13.56 7.65
N ARG A 197 -11.42 -14.38 8.67
CA ARG A 197 -11.63 -14.01 10.08
C ARG A 197 -10.56 -13.03 10.59
N LEU A 198 -9.39 -13.00 9.96
CA LEU A 198 -8.31 -12.07 10.32
C LEU A 198 -8.58 -10.62 9.86
N ALA A 199 -9.60 -10.40 9.04
CA ALA A 199 -10.02 -9.04 8.65
C ALA A 199 -10.37 -8.14 9.85
N SER A 200 -10.70 -8.70 11.02
CA SER A 200 -10.90 -7.96 12.27
C SER A 200 -9.64 -7.26 12.81
N GLY A 201 -8.45 -7.69 12.35
CA GLY A 201 -7.17 -7.06 12.68
C GLY A 201 -6.84 -5.83 11.83
N LEU A 202 -7.62 -5.56 10.79
CA LEU A 202 -7.40 -4.42 9.90
C LEU A 202 -8.15 -3.18 10.41
N THR A 203 -7.45 -2.07 10.51
CA THR A 203 -8.07 -0.78 10.84
C THR A 203 -9.00 -0.34 9.71
N PRO A 204 -10.26 0.04 9.99
CA PRO A 204 -11.21 0.44 8.97
C PRO A 204 -10.76 1.67 8.17
N PHE A 205 -10.97 1.61 6.87
CA PHE A 205 -10.69 2.70 5.96
C PHE A 205 -11.76 2.83 4.86
N ARG A 206 -11.68 3.90 4.12
CA ARG A 206 -12.50 4.13 2.93
C ARG A 206 -11.63 4.47 1.75
N VAL A 207 -12.04 4.02 0.58
CA VAL A 207 -11.44 4.38 -0.70
C VAL A 207 -12.38 5.33 -1.42
N LEU A 208 -11.87 6.46 -1.88
CA LEU A 208 -12.62 7.37 -2.75
C LEU A 208 -12.58 6.82 -4.17
N GLN A 209 -13.67 6.17 -4.58
CA GLN A 209 -13.78 5.47 -5.88
C GLN A 209 -13.41 6.36 -7.07
N ARG A 210 -13.82 7.65 -7.04
CA ARG A 210 -13.46 8.60 -8.11
C ARG A 210 -11.95 8.72 -8.28
N VAL A 211 -11.20 8.80 -7.18
CA VAL A 211 -9.73 8.90 -7.22
C VAL A 211 -9.14 7.58 -7.70
N GLN A 212 -9.61 6.47 -7.14
CA GLN A 212 -9.18 5.13 -7.54
C GLN A 212 -9.34 4.92 -9.04
N GLN A 213 -10.54 5.19 -9.57
CA GLN A 213 -10.84 5.03 -10.99
C GLN A 213 -9.96 5.92 -11.85
N SER A 214 -9.86 7.23 -11.53
CA SER A 214 -9.07 8.19 -12.29
C SER A 214 -7.58 7.80 -12.38
N VAL A 215 -7.01 7.34 -11.27
CA VAL A 215 -5.59 6.91 -11.23
C VAL A 215 -5.38 5.66 -12.08
N TRP A 216 -6.26 4.67 -11.94
CA TRP A 216 -6.14 3.45 -12.73
C TRP A 216 -6.39 3.68 -14.22
N ASP A 217 -7.35 4.52 -14.58
CA ASP A 217 -7.62 4.87 -15.99
C ASP A 217 -6.43 5.61 -16.62
N SER A 218 -5.72 6.40 -15.81
CA SER A 218 -4.54 7.13 -16.29
C SER A 218 -3.34 6.24 -16.64
N LEU A 219 -3.31 4.97 -16.18
CA LEU A 219 -2.30 3.99 -16.58
C LEU A 219 -2.57 3.42 -17.97
N GLY A 220 -3.86 3.40 -18.41
CA GLY A 220 -4.26 2.86 -19.70
C GLY A 220 -3.92 1.37 -19.86
N GLU A 221 -3.46 1.00 -21.06
CA GLU A 221 -2.91 -0.32 -21.36
C GLU A 221 -1.45 -0.37 -20.94
N PHE A 222 -1.21 -0.79 -19.68
CA PHE A 222 0.13 -0.79 -19.11
C PHE A 222 0.73 -2.20 -18.98
N ASP A 223 2.04 -2.27 -19.24
CA ASP A 223 2.89 -3.42 -18.98
C ASP A 223 4.26 -2.90 -18.52
N LEU A 224 4.57 -3.09 -17.26
CA LEU A 224 5.79 -2.56 -16.66
C LEU A 224 6.98 -3.53 -16.75
N ARG A 225 6.83 -4.74 -17.29
CA ARG A 225 7.93 -5.74 -17.34
C ARG A 225 9.16 -5.20 -18.05
N ALA A 226 9.00 -4.69 -19.26
CA ALA A 226 10.11 -4.13 -20.04
C ALA A 226 10.66 -2.82 -19.44
N PRO A 227 9.84 -1.84 -19.01
CA PRO A 227 10.32 -0.67 -18.28
C PRO A 227 11.12 -1.00 -17.01
N LEU A 228 10.66 -1.93 -16.15
CA LEU A 228 11.36 -2.34 -14.93
C LEU A 228 12.70 -3.04 -15.25
N ALA A 229 12.75 -3.89 -16.27
CA ALA A 229 14.00 -4.47 -16.74
C ALA A 229 14.99 -3.41 -17.28
N ALA A 230 14.47 -2.35 -17.90
CA ALA A 230 15.31 -1.22 -18.32
C ALA A 230 15.83 -0.42 -17.13
N LEU A 231 15.01 -0.21 -16.09
CA LEU A 231 15.41 0.42 -14.84
C LEU A 231 16.59 -0.34 -14.18
N ALA A 232 16.45 -1.67 -14.05
CA ALA A 232 17.50 -2.51 -13.45
C ALA A 232 18.82 -2.49 -14.21
N ARG A 233 18.78 -2.32 -15.53
CA ARG A 233 20.00 -2.11 -16.36
C ARG A 233 20.59 -0.71 -16.20
N ALA A 234 19.77 0.30 -15.94
CA ALA A 234 20.19 1.70 -15.89
C ALA A 234 20.82 2.08 -14.55
N ILE A 235 20.34 1.49 -13.45
CA ILE A 235 20.84 1.81 -12.10
C ILE A 235 20.89 0.54 -11.24
N ARG A 236 21.83 0.53 -10.28
CA ARG A 236 21.82 -0.48 -9.22
C ARG A 236 20.83 -0.04 -8.14
N LEU A 237 19.74 -0.75 -8.04
CA LEU A 237 18.67 -0.46 -7.08
C LEU A 237 18.34 -1.75 -6.30
N PRO A 238 18.70 -1.86 -5.03
CA PRO A 238 18.26 -2.96 -4.18
C PRO A 238 16.74 -2.99 -4.05
N VAL A 239 16.14 -4.14 -4.31
CA VAL A 239 14.68 -4.33 -4.25
C VAL A 239 14.35 -5.62 -3.51
N LEU A 240 13.38 -5.57 -2.60
CA LEU A 240 12.75 -6.72 -1.97
C LEU A 240 11.27 -6.75 -2.38
N VAL A 241 10.80 -7.90 -2.84
CA VAL A 241 9.38 -8.16 -3.08
C VAL A 241 8.88 -9.16 -2.03
N VAL A 242 7.77 -8.85 -1.36
CA VAL A 242 7.10 -9.76 -0.43
C VAL A 242 5.68 -9.98 -0.91
N HIS A 243 5.23 -11.25 -1.00
CA HIS A 243 3.92 -11.62 -1.52
C HIS A 243 3.29 -12.73 -0.67
N GLY A 244 1.98 -12.66 -0.41
CA GLY A 244 1.27 -13.74 0.27
C GLY A 244 0.95 -14.89 -0.70
N ALA A 245 1.20 -16.13 -0.30
CA ALA A 245 0.95 -17.30 -1.16
C ALA A 245 -0.51 -17.41 -1.63
N GLU A 246 -1.43 -16.83 -0.87
CA GLU A 246 -2.88 -16.86 -1.11
C GLU A 246 -3.44 -15.45 -1.41
N ASP A 247 -2.57 -14.52 -1.85
CA ASP A 247 -2.99 -13.19 -2.30
C ASP A 247 -3.92 -13.31 -3.52
N PRO A 248 -5.07 -12.60 -3.59
CA PRO A 248 -5.88 -12.55 -4.81
C PRO A 248 -5.15 -11.92 -6.00
N ILE A 249 -4.11 -11.12 -5.77
CA ILE A 249 -3.22 -10.67 -6.84
C ILE A 249 -2.37 -11.85 -7.31
N PRO A 250 -2.32 -12.13 -8.63
CA PRO A 250 -1.55 -13.26 -9.12
C PRO A 250 -0.07 -13.20 -8.73
N LEU A 251 0.46 -14.25 -8.11
CA LEU A 251 1.87 -14.36 -7.76
C LEU A 251 2.79 -14.14 -8.98
N ALA A 252 2.33 -14.52 -10.17
CA ALA A 252 3.03 -14.31 -11.43
C ALA A 252 3.36 -12.82 -11.69
N SER A 253 2.51 -11.89 -11.23
CA SER A 253 2.77 -10.45 -11.35
C SER A 253 3.94 -10.02 -10.48
N SER A 254 4.00 -10.49 -9.22
CA SER A 254 5.10 -10.20 -8.29
C SER A 254 6.39 -10.90 -8.71
N GLN A 255 6.31 -12.13 -9.22
CA GLN A 255 7.46 -12.85 -9.77
C GLN A 255 8.06 -12.08 -10.96
N ALA A 256 7.21 -11.64 -11.90
CA ALA A 256 7.67 -10.88 -13.06
C ALA A 256 8.29 -9.52 -12.67
N ALA A 257 7.77 -8.87 -11.63
CA ALA A 257 8.38 -7.65 -11.08
C ALA A 257 9.76 -7.95 -10.47
N ALA A 258 9.87 -9.01 -9.67
CA ALA A 258 11.11 -9.45 -9.06
C ALA A 258 12.17 -9.83 -10.11
N ASP A 259 11.78 -10.62 -11.11
CA ASP A 259 12.66 -11.02 -12.22
C ASP A 259 13.18 -9.80 -12.99
N ALA A 260 12.27 -8.87 -13.35
CA ALA A 260 12.63 -7.66 -14.08
C ALA A 260 13.57 -6.73 -13.30
N LEU A 261 13.43 -6.67 -11.99
CA LEU A 261 14.23 -5.83 -11.10
C LEU A 261 15.45 -6.55 -10.50
N HIS A 262 15.66 -7.83 -10.81
CA HIS A 262 16.67 -8.69 -10.17
C HIS A 262 16.56 -8.69 -8.64
N ALA A 263 15.31 -8.72 -8.15
CA ALA A 263 14.97 -8.62 -6.74
C ALA A 263 14.82 -9.98 -6.05
N GLU A 264 15.07 -10.01 -4.74
CA GLU A 264 14.63 -11.13 -3.89
C GLU A 264 13.09 -11.13 -3.82
N LEU A 265 12.45 -12.28 -4.05
CA LEU A 265 11.02 -12.51 -3.81
C LEU A 265 10.85 -13.45 -2.63
N ILE A 266 10.13 -12.97 -1.61
CA ILE A 266 9.72 -13.77 -0.45
C ILE A 266 8.22 -14.04 -0.55
N VAL A 267 7.85 -15.32 -0.60
CA VAL A 267 6.44 -15.75 -0.61
C VAL A 267 6.07 -16.22 0.79
N LEU A 268 5.10 -15.56 1.42
CA LEU A 268 4.66 -15.85 2.78
C LEU A 268 3.55 -16.92 2.77
N PRO A 269 3.73 -18.05 3.45
CA PRO A 269 2.71 -19.08 3.53
C PRO A 269 1.52 -18.64 4.41
N ASN A 270 0.32 -19.19 4.14
CA ASN A 270 -0.91 -18.88 4.87
C ASN A 270 -1.15 -17.36 4.98
N CYS A 271 -0.95 -16.65 3.88
CA CYS A 271 -1.00 -15.20 3.81
C CYS A 271 -1.68 -14.76 2.52
N GLY A 272 -2.69 -13.92 2.64
CA GLY A 272 -3.32 -13.23 1.53
C GLY A 272 -2.64 -11.89 1.24
N HIS A 273 -3.46 -10.89 0.94
CA HIS A 273 -3.00 -9.55 0.54
C HIS A 273 -2.51 -8.68 1.71
N VAL A 274 -2.75 -9.07 2.97
CA VAL A 274 -2.54 -8.21 4.15
C VAL A 274 -1.46 -8.79 5.09
N PRO A 275 -0.21 -8.93 4.63
CA PRO A 275 0.83 -9.66 5.36
C PRO A 275 1.18 -9.03 6.73
N TYR A 276 1.01 -7.71 6.90
CA TYR A 276 1.24 -7.04 8.18
C TYR A 276 0.19 -7.39 9.26
N VAL A 277 -0.94 -8.04 8.86
CA VAL A 277 -1.94 -8.61 9.78
C VAL A 277 -1.81 -10.13 9.85
N GLU A 278 -1.61 -10.80 8.70
CA GLU A 278 -1.68 -12.25 8.60
C GLU A 278 -0.37 -12.94 9.00
N GLN A 279 0.77 -12.36 8.63
CA GLN A 279 2.12 -12.92 8.89
C GLN A 279 3.11 -11.84 9.37
N PRO A 280 2.76 -11.07 10.42
CA PRO A 280 3.59 -9.91 10.85
C PRO A 280 5.02 -10.30 11.19
N THR A 281 5.24 -11.43 11.88
CA THR A 281 6.59 -11.87 12.27
C THR A 281 7.46 -12.09 11.04
N LEU A 282 7.02 -12.90 10.08
CA LEU A 282 7.79 -13.20 8.87
C LEU A 282 8.01 -11.94 8.01
N LEU A 283 6.98 -11.09 7.91
CA LEU A 283 7.10 -9.83 7.19
C LEU A 283 8.19 -8.95 7.80
N PHE A 284 8.10 -8.63 9.10
CA PHE A 284 9.02 -7.68 9.72
C PHE A 284 10.44 -8.23 9.87
N GLU A 285 10.64 -9.55 10.00
CA GLU A 285 11.95 -10.18 9.89
C GLU A 285 12.58 -9.96 8.51
N ALA A 286 11.81 -10.17 7.43
CA ALA A 286 12.27 -9.93 6.07
C ALA A 286 12.63 -8.45 5.83
N LEU A 287 11.74 -7.53 6.25
CA LEU A 287 11.97 -6.09 6.13
C LEU A 287 13.19 -5.63 6.91
N SER A 288 13.32 -6.06 8.17
CA SER A 288 14.45 -5.68 9.04
C SER A 288 15.79 -6.15 8.47
N ARG A 289 15.84 -7.40 7.96
CA ARG A 289 17.05 -7.94 7.30
C ARG A 289 17.44 -7.10 6.07
N PHE A 290 16.47 -6.77 5.21
CA PHE A 290 16.73 -6.02 4.00
C PHE A 290 17.08 -4.56 4.26
N LEU A 291 16.43 -3.90 5.21
CA LEU A 291 16.66 -2.50 5.53
C LEU A 291 17.98 -2.27 6.31
N ALA A 292 18.52 -3.29 6.97
CA ALA A 292 19.81 -3.23 7.66
C ALA A 292 21.02 -3.48 6.74
N SER A 293 20.83 -4.04 5.55
CA SER A 293 21.88 -4.29 4.54
C SER A 293 22.20 -3.02 3.74
#